data_e07df83356e4f339a68695c6b02fafc2
#
_entry.id   e07df83356e4f339a68695c6b02fafc2
#
_cell.length_a   1.000
_cell.length_b   1.000
_cell.length_c   1.000
_cell.angle_alpha   90.00
_cell.angle_beta   90.00
_cell.angle_gamma   90.00
#
_symmetry.space_group_name_H-M   'P 1'
#
loop_
_entity.id
_entity.type
_entity.pdbx_description
1 polymer ?
#
loop_
_entity_poly.entity_id
_entity_poly.type
_entity_poly.pdbx_seq_one_letter_code
_entity_poly.pdbx_strand_id
1 'polypeptide(L)'
;MIELSKLGERFEDDRGVIQNLAERPVGGVAVLFCKAGSSRSHHWHKTDSHELYVVSGEMRYIERPIATHDGPWRAETRRRVVLPGEMLHTGPRVEHSTYFPVDTVLISLSARSRTKAEHEADLVRVEPLPWGDE
;
A
#
# COMPACT_ATOMS: atom_id res chain seq x y z
N MET A 1 -3.20 14.58 -5.10
CA MET A 1 -3.39 13.36 -5.92
C MET A 1 -2.27 12.37 -5.63
N ILE A 2 -2.60 11.10 -5.55
CA ILE A 2 -1.61 10.05 -5.32
C ILE A 2 -1.05 9.60 -6.67
N GLU A 3 0.28 9.61 -6.79
CA GLU A 3 0.93 9.11 -7.99
C GLU A 3 1.23 7.62 -7.85
N LEU A 4 1.11 6.88 -8.94
CA LEU A 4 1.53 5.49 -8.98
C LEU A 4 3.05 5.42 -9.05
N SER A 5 3.61 4.38 -8.45
CA SER A 5 5.05 4.10 -8.51
C SER A 5 5.45 3.68 -9.92
N LYS A 6 6.65 4.05 -10.32
CA LYS A 6 7.26 3.50 -11.53
C LYS A 6 7.70 2.08 -11.24
N LEU A 7 7.37 1.18 -12.16
CA LEU A 7 7.85 -0.19 -12.12
C LEU A 7 9.29 -0.25 -12.67
N GLY A 8 9.99 -1.33 -12.38
CA GLY A 8 11.30 -1.58 -12.94
C GLY A 8 11.25 -2.00 -14.41
N GLU A 9 12.31 -2.60 -14.89
CA GLU A 9 12.40 -3.03 -16.27
C GLU A 9 11.35 -4.07 -16.62
N ARG A 10 10.96 -4.07 -17.88
CA ARG A 10 9.99 -5.01 -18.43
C ARG A 10 10.61 -5.72 -19.63
N PHE A 11 10.48 -7.02 -19.63
CA PHE A 11 10.99 -7.88 -20.71
C PHE A 11 9.82 -8.67 -21.31
N GLU A 12 9.69 -8.63 -22.61
CA GLU A 12 8.61 -9.33 -23.30
C GLU A 12 9.15 -10.13 -24.48
N ASP A 13 8.69 -11.36 -24.62
CA ASP A 13 8.94 -12.22 -25.76
C ASP A 13 7.71 -13.09 -26.01
N ASP A 14 7.81 -14.06 -26.94
CA ASP A 14 6.66 -14.93 -27.29
C ASP A 14 6.18 -15.82 -26.13
N ARG A 15 6.96 -15.96 -25.08
CA ARG A 15 6.55 -16.73 -23.88
C ARG A 15 5.75 -15.90 -22.88
N GLY A 16 5.79 -14.56 -22.97
CA GLY A 16 5.10 -13.67 -22.05
C GLY A 16 5.95 -12.51 -21.60
N VAL A 17 5.67 -12.03 -20.39
CA VAL A 17 6.24 -10.81 -19.85
C VAL A 17 6.88 -11.05 -18.48
N ILE A 18 8.05 -10.48 -18.27
CA ILE A 18 8.65 -10.35 -16.95
C ILE A 18 8.60 -8.88 -16.57
N GLN A 19 7.93 -8.57 -15.48
CA GLN A 19 7.86 -7.20 -14.98
C GLN A 19 8.60 -7.12 -13.65
N ASN A 20 9.72 -6.41 -13.60
CA ASN A 20 10.40 -6.15 -12.34
C ASN A 20 9.61 -5.13 -11.52
N LEU A 21 9.38 -5.44 -10.26
CA LEU A 21 8.67 -4.53 -9.34
C LEU A 21 9.66 -3.66 -8.59
N ALA A 22 10.80 -4.22 -8.20
CA ALA A 22 11.85 -3.50 -7.52
C ALA A 22 13.21 -4.04 -7.99
N GLU A 23 14.17 -3.13 -8.17
CA GLU A 23 15.53 -3.46 -8.61
C GLU A 23 16.52 -3.03 -7.54
N ARG A 24 16.14 -3.22 -6.28
CA ARG A 24 16.91 -2.86 -5.09
C ARG A 24 16.64 -3.88 -3.99
N PRO A 25 17.50 -3.95 -2.96
CA PRO A 25 17.20 -4.77 -1.79
C PRO A 25 15.92 -4.31 -1.11
N VAL A 26 15.13 -5.27 -0.63
CA VAL A 26 13.93 -5.01 0.17
C VAL A 26 14.01 -5.83 1.45
N GLY A 27 13.38 -5.35 2.52
CA GLY A 27 13.42 -6.02 3.82
C GLY A 27 12.41 -7.14 3.94
N GLY A 28 11.30 -7.06 3.21
CA GLY A 28 10.26 -8.08 3.24
C GLY A 28 9.44 -8.09 1.98
N VAL A 29 8.96 -9.29 1.63
CA VAL A 29 8.04 -9.48 0.51
C VAL A 29 6.90 -10.36 1.00
N ALA A 30 5.68 -9.95 0.74
CA ALA A 30 4.50 -10.72 1.14
C ALA A 30 3.47 -10.74 0.02
N VAL A 31 2.71 -11.82 -0.05
CA VAL A 31 1.54 -11.90 -0.92
C VAL A 31 0.32 -11.78 -0.02
N LEU A 32 -0.59 -10.88 -0.36
CA LEU A 32 -1.82 -10.68 0.38
C LEU A 32 -3.00 -11.15 -0.47
N PHE A 33 -3.79 -12.05 0.10
CA PHE A 33 -5.04 -12.52 -0.50
C PHE A 33 -6.17 -11.83 0.26
N CYS A 34 -6.88 -10.93 -0.41
CA CYS A 34 -7.89 -10.08 0.23
C CYS A 34 -9.27 -10.43 -0.34
N LYS A 35 -10.18 -10.82 0.54
CA LYS A 35 -11.54 -11.21 0.14
C LYS A 35 -12.37 -9.98 -0.21
N ALA A 36 -13.28 -10.15 -1.17
CA ALA A 36 -14.25 -9.12 -1.52
C ALA A 36 -14.99 -8.62 -0.27
N GLY A 37 -15.10 -7.30 -0.13
CA GLY A 37 -15.75 -6.65 1.00
C GLY A 37 -14.85 -6.46 2.22
N SER A 38 -13.62 -6.93 2.18
CA SER A 38 -12.68 -6.78 3.30
C SER A 38 -11.92 -5.46 3.22
N SER A 39 -11.29 -5.10 4.32
CA SER A 39 -10.40 -3.96 4.41
C SER A 39 -9.16 -4.32 5.22
N ARG A 40 -8.07 -3.60 4.97
CA ARG A 40 -6.81 -3.79 5.68
C ARG A 40 -6.19 -2.44 5.96
N SER A 41 -5.03 -2.49 6.64
CA SER A 41 -4.25 -1.32 7.03
C SER A 41 -4.88 -0.62 8.23
N HIS A 42 -5.47 0.54 8.11
CA HIS A 42 -6.01 1.33 9.22
C HIS A 42 -4.92 1.63 10.25
N HIS A 43 -3.76 2.07 9.76
CA HIS A 43 -2.59 2.33 10.58
C HIS A 43 -1.62 3.24 9.85
N TRP A 44 -0.54 3.62 10.55
CA TRP A 44 0.63 4.22 9.94
C TRP A 44 1.88 3.54 10.51
N HIS A 45 2.97 3.60 9.75
CA HIS A 45 4.26 3.04 10.15
C HIS A 45 5.14 4.13 10.71
N LYS A 46 5.84 3.84 11.79
CA LYS A 46 6.77 4.80 12.40
C LYS A 46 7.99 5.03 11.51
N THR A 47 8.53 3.97 10.94
CA THR A 47 9.79 4.01 10.18
C THR A 47 9.74 3.27 8.86
N ASP A 48 8.89 2.26 8.72
CA ASP A 48 8.82 1.45 7.50
C ASP A 48 8.07 2.18 6.39
N SER A 49 8.38 1.78 5.17
CA SER A 49 7.63 2.16 3.98
C SER A 49 7.37 0.90 3.18
N HIS A 50 6.34 0.92 2.35
CA HIS A 50 6.07 -0.23 1.51
C HIS A 50 5.46 0.17 0.18
N GLU A 51 5.56 -0.74 -0.75
CA GLU A 51 4.90 -0.64 -2.04
C GLU A 51 3.92 -1.79 -2.16
N LEU A 52 2.74 -1.50 -2.70
CA LEU A 52 1.68 -2.48 -2.92
C LEU A 52 1.42 -2.57 -4.42
N TYR A 53 1.65 -3.76 -4.96
CA TYR A 53 1.41 -4.06 -6.37
C TYR A 53 0.16 -4.90 -6.50
N VAL A 54 -0.80 -4.48 -7.32
CA VAL A 54 -2.03 -5.22 -7.55
C VAL A 54 -1.79 -6.26 -8.65
N VAL A 55 -1.87 -7.53 -8.27
CA VAL A 55 -1.76 -8.65 -9.23
C VAL A 55 -3.11 -8.86 -9.90
N SER A 56 -4.19 -8.88 -9.12
CA SER A 56 -5.55 -9.07 -9.63
C SER A 56 -6.53 -8.39 -8.69
N GLY A 57 -7.70 -8.03 -9.19
CA GLY A 57 -8.75 -7.40 -8.42
C GLY A 57 -8.68 -5.88 -8.47
N GLU A 58 -8.96 -5.24 -7.35
CA GLU A 58 -9.00 -3.78 -7.25
C GLU A 58 -8.73 -3.38 -5.81
N MET A 59 -7.83 -2.42 -5.61
CA MET A 59 -7.58 -1.85 -4.29
C MET A 59 -8.03 -0.39 -4.28
N ARG A 60 -8.86 -0.03 -3.33
CA ARG A 60 -9.23 1.35 -3.05
C ARG A 60 -8.39 1.83 -1.89
N TYR A 61 -7.48 2.74 -2.18
CA TYR A 61 -6.50 3.22 -1.22
C TYR A 61 -6.79 4.66 -0.82
N ILE A 62 -6.77 4.92 0.48
CA ILE A 62 -6.94 6.26 1.02
C ILE A 62 -5.85 6.51 2.05
N GLU A 63 -5.23 7.68 2.01
CA GLU A 63 -4.17 8.06 2.92
C GLU A 63 -4.32 9.49 3.43
N ARG A 64 -3.68 9.74 4.56
CA ARG A 64 -3.58 11.08 5.14
C ARG A 64 -2.27 11.16 5.93
N PRO A 65 -1.33 12.05 5.56
CA PRO A 65 -0.14 12.25 6.36
C PRO A 65 -0.51 12.66 7.79
N ILE A 66 0.18 12.10 8.78
CA ILE A 66 -0.07 12.48 10.16
C ILE A 66 0.46 13.89 10.40
N ALA A 67 -0.23 14.65 11.26
CA ALA A 67 0.23 15.96 11.64
C ALA A 67 1.51 15.85 12.48
N THR A 68 2.52 16.64 12.15
CA THR A 68 3.78 16.68 12.89
C THR A 68 3.82 17.79 13.93
N HIS A 69 2.79 18.62 13.96
CA HIS A 69 2.69 19.76 14.88
C HIS A 69 1.43 19.67 15.71
N ASP A 70 1.51 20.15 16.93
CA ASP A 70 0.34 20.28 17.78
C ASP A 70 -0.60 21.32 17.20
N GLY A 71 -1.88 20.97 17.11
CA GLY A 71 -2.91 21.87 16.63
C GLY A 71 -4.06 21.13 15.97
N PRO A 72 -5.15 21.82 15.69
CA PRO A 72 -6.34 21.21 15.10
C PRO A 72 -6.21 20.96 13.59
N TRP A 73 -5.12 21.43 12.98
CA TRP A 73 -4.92 21.31 11.55
C TRP A 73 -4.52 19.88 11.18
N ARG A 74 -5.17 19.35 10.16
CA ARG A 74 -4.86 18.02 9.61
C ARG A 74 -4.67 18.12 8.11
N ALA A 75 -3.77 17.28 7.58
CA ALA A 75 -3.62 17.15 6.15
C ALA A 75 -4.88 16.57 5.52
N GLU A 76 -5.11 16.91 4.26
CA GLU A 76 -6.24 16.37 3.51
C GLU A 76 -6.03 14.90 3.20
N THR A 77 -7.13 14.16 3.10
CA THR A 77 -7.11 12.78 2.63
C THR A 77 -6.92 12.75 1.13
N ARG A 78 -6.19 11.74 0.67
CA ARG A 78 -5.96 11.49 -0.77
C ARG A 78 -6.40 10.06 -1.08
N ARG A 79 -7.01 9.88 -2.22
CA ARG A 79 -7.58 8.59 -2.64
C ARG A 79 -7.08 8.19 -4.00
N ARG A 80 -6.96 6.87 -4.19
CA ARG A 80 -6.69 6.31 -5.51
C ARG A 80 -7.24 4.90 -5.61
N VAL A 81 -7.86 4.58 -6.74
CA VAL A 81 -8.16 3.21 -7.12
C VAL A 81 -6.92 2.66 -7.83
N VAL A 82 -6.42 1.53 -7.35
CA VAL A 82 -5.23 0.87 -7.91
C VAL A 82 -5.67 -0.43 -8.58
N LEU A 83 -5.34 -0.57 -9.85
CA LEU A 83 -5.79 -1.65 -10.71
C LEU A 83 -4.64 -2.64 -10.99
N PRO A 84 -4.96 -3.85 -11.52
CA PRO A 84 -3.92 -4.83 -11.83
C PRO A 84 -2.79 -4.25 -12.68
N GLY A 85 -1.57 -4.55 -12.30
CA GLY A 85 -0.38 -4.03 -12.97
C GLY A 85 0.09 -2.69 -12.45
N GLU A 86 -0.63 -2.10 -11.51
CA GLU A 86 -0.26 -0.82 -10.91
C GLU A 86 0.31 -1.00 -9.52
N MET A 87 1.22 -0.13 -9.14
CA MET A 87 1.90 -0.16 -7.84
C MET A 87 1.83 1.21 -7.17
N LEU A 88 1.69 1.21 -5.86
CA LEU A 88 1.56 2.43 -5.06
C LEU A 88 2.51 2.37 -3.87
N HIS A 89 3.10 3.50 -3.53
CA HIS A 89 4.02 3.63 -2.40
C HIS A 89 3.35 4.30 -1.20
N THR A 90 3.55 3.72 -0.01
CA THR A 90 3.17 4.36 1.26
C THR A 90 4.44 4.64 2.05
N GLY A 91 4.68 5.92 2.35
CA GLY A 91 5.82 6.33 3.16
C GLY A 91 5.54 6.17 4.66
N PRO A 92 6.58 6.35 5.49
CA PRO A 92 6.38 6.37 6.93
C PRO A 92 5.55 7.57 7.34
N ARG A 93 4.84 7.43 8.47
CA ARG A 93 4.04 8.49 9.07
C ARG A 93 2.89 8.99 8.19
N VAL A 94 2.35 8.07 7.39
CA VAL A 94 1.16 8.31 6.56
C VAL A 94 0.12 7.29 6.96
N GLU A 95 -0.98 7.72 7.59
CA GLU A 95 -2.06 6.79 7.92
C GLU A 95 -2.79 6.41 6.64
N HIS A 96 -3.17 5.15 6.54
CA HIS A 96 -3.78 4.64 5.33
C HIS A 96 -4.76 3.52 5.63
N SER A 97 -5.73 3.38 4.73
CA SER A 97 -6.72 2.32 4.74
C SER A 97 -6.86 1.78 3.34
N THR A 98 -7.10 0.48 3.24
CA THR A 98 -7.28 -0.18 1.95
C THR A 98 -8.59 -0.97 1.97
N TYR A 99 -9.34 -0.87 0.87
CA TYR A 99 -10.64 -1.52 0.72
C TYR A 99 -10.64 -2.33 -0.57
N PHE A 100 -11.26 -3.49 -0.51
CA PHE A 100 -11.25 -4.44 -1.63
C PHE A 100 -12.69 -4.78 -2.02
N PRO A 101 -13.22 -4.13 -3.07
CA PRO A 101 -14.61 -4.41 -3.51
C PRO A 101 -14.77 -5.77 -4.16
N VAL A 102 -13.68 -6.36 -4.62
CA VAL A 102 -13.64 -7.71 -5.21
C VAL A 102 -12.47 -8.48 -4.61
N ASP A 103 -12.42 -9.79 -4.83
CA ASP A 103 -11.25 -10.59 -4.42
C ASP A 103 -10.00 -10.02 -5.08
N THR A 104 -8.98 -9.77 -4.27
CA THR A 104 -7.79 -9.05 -4.71
C THR A 104 -6.53 -9.75 -4.22
N VAL A 105 -5.52 -9.80 -5.08
CA VAL A 105 -4.20 -10.31 -4.73
C VAL A 105 -3.19 -9.18 -4.87
N LEU A 106 -2.46 -8.94 -3.80
CA LEU A 106 -1.40 -7.92 -3.75
C LEU A 106 -0.05 -8.56 -3.49
N ILE A 107 1.00 -7.91 -3.97
CA ILE A 107 2.36 -8.16 -3.51
C ILE A 107 2.81 -6.91 -2.75
N SER A 108 3.30 -7.11 -1.53
CA SER A 108 3.83 -6.04 -0.70
C SER A 108 5.35 -6.14 -0.64
N LEU A 109 6.02 -5.03 -0.91
CA LEU A 109 7.48 -4.90 -0.79
C LEU A 109 7.74 -3.86 0.30
N SER A 110 8.29 -4.29 1.43
CA SER A 110 8.59 -3.37 2.53
C SER A 110 10.09 -3.08 2.62
N ALA A 111 10.43 -1.87 3.06
CA ALA A 111 11.82 -1.49 3.23
C ALA A 111 12.46 -2.23 4.41
N ARG A 112 11.66 -2.54 5.44
CA ARG A 112 12.11 -3.24 6.64
C ARG A 112 11.52 -4.64 6.72
N SER A 113 12.02 -5.44 7.64
CA SER A 113 11.53 -6.77 7.92
C SER A 113 10.05 -6.74 8.31
N ARG A 114 9.30 -7.74 7.86
CA ARG A 114 7.89 -7.91 8.17
C ARG A 114 7.60 -9.13 9.05
N THR A 115 8.58 -9.55 9.86
CA THR A 115 8.25 -10.52 10.90
C THR A 115 7.16 -9.92 11.78
N LYS A 116 6.30 -10.76 12.35
CA LYS A 116 5.15 -10.28 13.12
C LYS A 116 5.59 -9.32 14.23
N ALA A 117 6.66 -9.66 14.95
CA ALA A 117 7.14 -8.83 16.06
C ALA A 117 7.65 -7.46 15.60
N GLU A 118 8.45 -7.42 14.54
CA GLU A 118 9.02 -6.17 14.03
C GLU A 118 7.94 -5.29 13.39
N HIS A 119 7.02 -5.91 12.65
CA HIS A 119 5.92 -5.21 12.01
C HIS A 119 5.00 -4.58 13.06
N GLU A 120 4.58 -5.34 14.06
CA GLU A 120 3.71 -4.82 15.12
C GLU A 120 4.37 -3.70 15.93
N ALA A 121 5.68 -3.77 16.16
CA ALA A 121 6.40 -2.73 16.88
C ALA A 121 6.45 -1.40 16.11
N ASP A 122 6.35 -1.45 14.78
CA ASP A 122 6.42 -0.27 13.92
C ASP A 122 5.06 0.37 13.64
N LEU A 123 3.96 -0.32 13.94
CA LEU A 123 2.61 0.14 13.63
C LEU A 123 1.99 0.99 14.72
N VAL A 124 1.22 1.98 14.29
CA VAL A 124 0.26 2.69 15.14
C VAL A 124 -1.11 2.54 14.50
N ARG A 125 -2.02 1.84 15.18
CA ARG A 125 -3.37 1.63 14.67
C ARG A 125 -4.22 2.86 14.86
N VAL A 126 -5.04 3.16 13.87
CA VAL A 126 -5.94 4.33 13.87
C VAL A 126 -7.32 3.92 13.42
N GLU A 127 -8.28 4.82 13.61
CA GLU A 127 -9.61 4.64 13.06
C GLU A 127 -9.54 4.55 11.52
N PRO A 128 -10.34 3.69 10.89
CA PRO A 128 -10.38 3.60 9.45
C PRO A 128 -10.68 4.95 8.80
N LEU A 129 -9.92 5.30 7.77
CA LEU A 129 -10.23 6.43 6.94
C LEU A 129 -11.39 6.02 6.02
N PRO A 130 -12.53 6.70 6.02
CA PRO A 130 -13.65 6.29 5.19
C PRO A 130 -13.34 6.55 3.72
N TRP A 131 -13.63 5.56 2.89
CA TRP A 131 -13.47 5.73 1.44
C TRP A 131 -14.41 6.83 0.93
N GLY A 132 -15.60 6.88 1.49
CA GLY A 132 -16.63 7.81 1.09
C GLY A 132 -17.60 7.19 0.11
N ASP A 133 -18.64 7.96 -0.21
CA ASP A 133 -19.61 7.55 -1.22
C ASP A 133 -19.09 7.92 -2.60
N GLU A 134 -19.22 7.01 -3.51
CA GLU A 134 -18.92 7.26 -4.92
C GLU A 134 -20.15 7.12 -5.76
#